data_02d858efceac1620f95c355a7f130ad2
#
_entry.id   02d858efceac1620f95c355a7f130ad2
#
_cell.length_a   1.000
_cell.length_b   1.000
_cell.length_c   1.000
_cell.angle_alpha   90.00
_cell.angle_beta   90.00
_cell.angle_gamma   90.00
#
_symmetry.space_group_name_H-M   'P 1'
#
loop_
_entity.id
_entity.type
_entity.pdbx_description
1 polymer ?
#
loop_
_entity_poly.entity_id
_entity_poly.type
_entity_poly.pdbx_seq_one_letter_code
_entity_poly.pdbx_strand_id
1 'polypeptide(L)'
;MGSTGSIGTQTLDVILEYPDRLYPSLLTANRNVDLLIEQALKFKPRRVVIAQSDCYTKLRDTLAGEPIEVMCGQQAIADAAAADDVDIVVTAMVGYSGLAPTISAIKAGKTIALANKETLVVAGELITRLVKQYGSRLVPVDSEHSAILQCLVGEDPESVDKLILTASGGPFRTRPKEELYGVTRADALNHPNWSMGAKVTIDSASMMNKGFEMIEARWLFGIPSERIEIVVHPQSIVHSMVAYSDGSVKAQLGLPDMRLPIRYALNYPERLPSACRKMSVADYANLTFEAPDREKFPLLDMAFDAIHRGGNVPCALNAANEIAVAAFLADRIGFMQMPEVVAEAVARNRFIASPTYDDYVATNAEIRKIAEELIK
;
A
#
# COMPACT_ATOMS: atom_id res chain seq x y z
N MET A 1 -2.20 -6.47 10.71
CA MET A 1 -3.35 -5.55 10.83
C MET A 1 -4.14 -5.58 9.52
N GLY A 2 -5.49 -5.60 9.57
CA GLY A 2 -6.32 -5.79 8.38
C GLY A 2 -6.33 -7.23 7.85
N SER A 3 -6.40 -8.22 8.74
CA SER A 3 -6.27 -9.64 8.42
C SER A 3 -7.35 -10.19 7.48
N THR A 4 -8.49 -9.53 7.39
CA THR A 4 -9.62 -9.91 6.53
C THR A 4 -9.55 -9.31 5.11
N GLY A 5 -8.56 -8.46 4.83
CA GLY A 5 -8.30 -7.91 3.51
C GLY A 5 -7.46 -8.85 2.64
N SER A 6 -7.28 -8.50 1.35
CA SER A 6 -6.53 -9.33 0.38
C SER A 6 -5.10 -9.65 0.84
N ILE A 7 -4.35 -8.65 1.32
CA ILE A 7 -2.99 -8.87 1.84
C ILE A 7 -3.02 -9.64 3.16
N GLY A 8 -3.98 -9.32 4.04
CA GLY A 8 -4.11 -9.99 5.34
C GLY A 8 -4.37 -11.49 5.22
N THR A 9 -5.28 -11.90 4.34
CA THR A 9 -5.58 -13.33 4.10
C THR A 9 -4.37 -14.06 3.53
N GLN A 10 -3.69 -13.47 2.52
CA GLN A 10 -2.47 -14.05 1.95
C GLN A 10 -1.31 -14.08 2.95
N THR A 11 -1.26 -13.12 3.89
CA THR A 11 -0.29 -13.17 5.00
C THR A 11 -0.53 -14.39 5.89
N LEU A 12 -1.79 -14.67 6.21
CA LEU A 12 -2.15 -15.86 7.00
C LEU A 12 -1.84 -17.16 6.25
N ASP A 13 -2.02 -17.19 4.92
CA ASP A 13 -1.61 -18.33 4.09
C ASP A 13 -0.10 -18.56 4.17
N VAL A 14 0.70 -17.48 4.09
CA VAL A 14 2.17 -17.56 4.24
C VAL A 14 2.56 -18.05 5.64
N ILE A 15 1.90 -17.58 6.70
CA ILE A 15 2.18 -18.02 8.07
C ILE A 15 1.94 -19.53 8.23
N LEU A 16 0.91 -20.08 7.60
CA LEU A 16 0.63 -21.53 7.62
C LEU A 16 1.73 -22.37 6.96
N GLU A 17 2.52 -21.83 6.06
CA GLU A 17 3.66 -22.53 5.46
C GLU A 17 4.83 -22.70 6.44
N TYR A 18 4.88 -21.88 7.52
CA TYR A 18 6.01 -21.84 8.46
C TYR A 18 5.56 -21.85 9.93
N PRO A 19 4.82 -22.86 10.40
CA PRO A 19 4.21 -22.88 11.74
C PRO A 19 5.23 -22.90 12.87
N ASP A 20 6.47 -23.36 12.61
CA ASP A 20 7.55 -23.39 13.59
C ASP A 20 8.30 -22.04 13.72
N ARG A 21 8.02 -21.08 12.84
CA ARG A 21 8.71 -19.78 12.78
C ARG A 21 7.79 -18.58 12.94
N LEU A 22 6.57 -18.69 12.45
CA LEU A 22 5.63 -17.58 12.37
C LEU A 22 4.33 -17.92 13.12
N TYR A 23 3.88 -16.98 13.93
CA TYR A 23 2.64 -17.09 14.69
C TYR A 23 1.90 -15.74 14.68
N PRO A 24 0.61 -15.70 14.34
CA PRO A 24 -0.17 -14.45 14.34
C PRO A 24 -0.66 -14.14 15.76
N SER A 25 0.09 -13.35 16.53
CA SER A 25 -0.26 -12.94 17.89
C SER A 25 -1.47 -12.00 17.92
N LEU A 26 -1.65 -11.17 16.88
CA LEU A 26 -2.71 -10.17 16.77
C LEU A 26 -3.39 -10.25 15.40
N LEU A 27 -4.72 -10.31 15.38
CA LEU A 27 -5.53 -10.13 14.16
C LEU A 27 -6.46 -8.94 14.32
N THR A 28 -6.55 -8.10 13.28
CA THR A 28 -7.47 -6.95 13.30
C THR A 28 -8.30 -6.87 12.03
N ALA A 29 -9.54 -6.39 12.16
CA ALA A 29 -10.40 -6.09 11.02
C ALA A 29 -11.17 -4.77 11.25
N ASN A 30 -11.69 -4.19 10.16
CA ASN A 30 -12.56 -3.01 10.27
C ASN A 30 -13.98 -3.42 10.64
N ARG A 31 -14.71 -4.11 9.72
CA ARG A 31 -16.12 -4.52 9.87
C ARG A 31 -16.35 -6.02 9.61
N ASN A 32 -15.45 -6.70 8.93
CA ASN A 32 -15.65 -8.09 8.56
C ASN A 32 -15.47 -9.02 9.76
N VAL A 33 -16.46 -9.00 10.66
CA VAL A 33 -16.44 -9.74 11.91
C VAL A 33 -16.50 -11.25 11.67
N ASP A 34 -17.25 -11.72 10.67
CA ASP A 34 -17.42 -13.15 10.41
C ASP A 34 -16.07 -13.79 10.01
N LEU A 35 -15.38 -13.22 9.05
CA LEU A 35 -14.06 -13.73 8.65
C LEU A 35 -13.02 -13.56 9.79
N LEU A 36 -13.11 -12.49 10.59
CA LEU A 36 -12.22 -12.32 11.74
C LEU A 36 -12.43 -13.42 12.79
N ILE A 37 -13.68 -13.84 13.04
CA ILE A 37 -14.02 -14.96 13.93
C ILE A 37 -13.43 -16.27 13.37
N GLU A 38 -13.64 -16.56 12.09
CA GLU A 38 -13.09 -17.76 11.46
C GLU A 38 -11.55 -17.80 11.58
N GLN A 39 -10.88 -16.68 11.31
CA GLN A 39 -9.44 -16.53 11.47
C GLN A 39 -9.02 -16.72 12.94
N ALA A 40 -9.73 -16.12 13.89
CA ALA A 40 -9.42 -16.23 15.31
C ALA A 40 -9.54 -17.69 15.81
N LEU A 41 -10.60 -18.39 15.43
CA LEU A 41 -10.79 -19.80 15.77
C LEU A 41 -9.75 -20.72 15.15
N LYS A 42 -9.30 -20.41 13.92
CA LYS A 42 -8.30 -21.21 13.19
C LYS A 42 -6.88 -20.99 13.72
N PHE A 43 -6.48 -19.72 13.92
CA PHE A 43 -5.11 -19.35 14.25
C PHE A 43 -4.85 -19.16 15.75
N LYS A 44 -5.91 -19.05 16.56
CA LYS A 44 -5.84 -18.87 18.02
C LYS A 44 -4.86 -17.76 18.45
N PRO A 45 -5.00 -16.52 17.90
CA PRO A 45 -4.12 -15.42 18.29
C PRO A 45 -4.32 -15.07 19.77
N ARG A 46 -3.38 -14.36 20.35
CA ARG A 46 -3.56 -13.82 21.72
C ARG A 46 -4.61 -12.73 21.78
N ARG A 47 -4.73 -11.93 20.69
CA ARG A 47 -5.66 -10.78 20.63
C ARG A 47 -6.35 -10.69 19.28
N VAL A 48 -7.59 -10.25 19.33
CA VAL A 48 -8.33 -9.80 18.14
C VAL A 48 -8.93 -8.42 18.39
N VAL A 49 -8.87 -7.55 17.38
CA VAL A 49 -9.43 -6.20 17.47
C VAL A 49 -10.35 -5.94 16.29
N ILE A 50 -11.58 -5.52 16.57
CA ILE A 50 -12.51 -5.01 15.56
C ILE A 50 -12.60 -3.48 15.67
N ALA A 51 -12.44 -2.75 14.56
CA ALA A 51 -12.45 -1.30 14.59
C ALA A 51 -13.84 -0.73 14.90
N GLN A 52 -14.89 -1.33 14.33
CA GLN A 52 -16.25 -0.83 14.42
C GLN A 52 -16.98 -1.42 15.63
N SER A 53 -17.53 -0.54 16.47
CA SER A 53 -18.15 -0.90 17.73
C SER A 53 -19.45 -1.71 17.58
N ASP A 54 -20.18 -1.53 16.48
CA ASP A 54 -21.38 -2.28 16.15
C ASP A 54 -21.12 -3.78 15.91
N CYS A 55 -19.87 -4.15 15.58
CA CYS A 55 -19.44 -5.53 15.40
C CYS A 55 -18.87 -6.17 16.67
N TYR A 56 -18.61 -5.39 17.73
CA TYR A 56 -17.86 -5.86 18.90
C TYR A 56 -18.60 -6.95 19.69
N THR A 57 -19.88 -6.76 19.97
CA THR A 57 -20.68 -7.72 20.76
C THR A 57 -20.68 -9.11 20.12
N LYS A 58 -20.89 -9.18 18.79
CA LYS A 58 -20.85 -10.45 18.06
C LYS A 58 -19.49 -11.13 18.18
N LEU A 59 -18.39 -10.37 18.01
CA LEU A 59 -17.03 -10.90 18.11
C LEU A 59 -16.75 -11.44 19.52
N ARG A 60 -17.03 -10.63 20.55
CA ARG A 60 -16.81 -10.99 21.96
C ARG A 60 -17.59 -12.23 22.37
N ASP A 61 -18.90 -12.27 22.08
CA ASP A 61 -19.78 -13.34 22.54
C ASP A 61 -19.46 -14.67 21.83
N THR A 62 -19.05 -14.61 20.55
CA THR A 62 -18.66 -15.81 19.80
C THR A 62 -17.32 -16.38 20.29
N LEU A 63 -16.39 -15.54 20.73
CA LEU A 63 -15.08 -15.97 21.21
C LEU A 63 -15.00 -16.11 22.74
N ALA A 64 -16.10 -15.99 23.48
CA ALA A 64 -16.13 -16.01 24.95
C ALA A 64 -15.54 -17.28 25.59
N GLY A 65 -15.52 -18.41 24.88
CA GLY A 65 -14.91 -19.68 25.33
C GLY A 65 -13.45 -19.88 24.97
N GLU A 66 -12.85 -18.94 24.26
CA GLU A 66 -11.49 -19.04 23.75
C GLU A 66 -10.51 -18.19 24.59
N PRO A 67 -9.26 -18.60 24.75
CA PRO A 67 -8.25 -17.82 25.47
C PRO A 67 -7.72 -16.66 24.61
N ILE A 68 -8.63 -15.86 24.05
CA ILE A 68 -8.35 -14.77 23.11
C ILE A 68 -8.88 -13.47 23.71
N GLU A 69 -8.01 -12.47 23.87
CA GLU A 69 -8.43 -11.12 24.27
C GLU A 69 -9.16 -10.44 23.12
N VAL A 70 -10.39 -9.97 23.35
CA VAL A 70 -11.22 -9.31 22.35
C VAL A 70 -11.32 -7.82 22.65
N MET A 71 -10.87 -7.00 21.70
CA MET A 71 -10.80 -5.55 21.85
C MET A 71 -11.58 -4.83 20.74
N CYS A 72 -11.86 -3.54 20.94
CA CYS A 72 -12.61 -2.72 19.98
C CYS A 72 -12.05 -1.31 19.85
N GLY A 73 -12.10 -0.77 18.63
CA GLY A 73 -11.79 0.63 18.32
C GLY A 73 -10.43 0.83 17.69
N GLN A 74 -10.27 2.00 17.07
CA GLN A 74 -9.03 2.38 16.36
C GLN A 74 -7.84 2.51 17.31
N GLN A 75 -8.05 3.06 18.51
CA GLN A 75 -7.00 3.17 19.51
C GLN A 75 -6.53 1.79 19.97
N ALA A 76 -7.45 0.84 20.18
CA ALA A 76 -7.11 -0.53 20.54
C ALA A 76 -6.25 -1.24 19.47
N ILE A 77 -6.47 -0.94 18.18
CA ILE A 77 -5.58 -1.43 17.09
C ILE A 77 -4.17 -0.87 17.23
N ALA A 78 -4.05 0.44 17.51
CA ALA A 78 -2.76 1.10 17.65
C ALA A 78 -2.00 0.58 18.88
N ASP A 79 -2.67 0.41 20.01
CA ASP A 79 -2.09 -0.11 21.26
C ASP A 79 -1.66 -1.58 21.10
N ALA A 80 -2.50 -2.41 20.49
CA ALA A 80 -2.18 -3.82 20.25
C ALA A 80 -1.02 -4.01 19.26
N ALA A 81 -0.85 -3.12 18.29
CA ALA A 81 0.27 -3.14 17.36
C ALA A 81 1.62 -2.85 18.04
N ALA A 82 1.61 -2.15 19.18
CA ALA A 82 2.79 -1.81 19.97
C ALA A 82 3.11 -2.83 21.07
N ALA A 83 2.30 -3.88 21.26
CA ALA A 83 2.45 -4.85 22.35
C ALA A 83 3.80 -5.58 22.32
N ASP A 84 4.34 -5.92 23.50
CA ASP A 84 5.68 -6.51 23.65
C ASP A 84 5.83 -7.86 22.96
N ASP A 85 4.75 -8.63 22.87
CA ASP A 85 4.72 -9.96 22.26
C ASP A 85 4.51 -9.93 20.72
N VAL A 86 4.68 -8.78 20.11
CA VAL A 86 4.66 -8.58 18.65
C VAL A 86 6.05 -8.20 18.17
N ASP A 87 6.65 -8.97 17.28
CA ASP A 87 7.96 -8.69 16.67
C ASP A 87 7.81 -7.95 15.33
N ILE A 88 6.85 -8.43 14.51
CA ILE A 88 6.61 -7.92 13.14
C ILE A 88 5.16 -7.47 13.03
N VAL A 89 4.94 -6.27 12.54
CA VAL A 89 3.60 -5.74 12.25
C VAL A 89 3.39 -5.67 10.74
N VAL A 90 2.51 -6.53 10.21
CA VAL A 90 2.07 -6.41 8.81
C VAL A 90 0.96 -5.35 8.73
N THR A 91 1.23 -4.25 8.04
CA THR A 91 0.29 -3.14 7.88
C THR A 91 -0.53 -3.30 6.60
N ALA A 92 -1.57 -4.15 6.64
CA ALA A 92 -2.43 -4.44 5.49
C ALA A 92 -3.78 -3.68 5.53
N MET A 93 -3.81 -2.56 6.22
CA MET A 93 -4.95 -1.63 6.24
C MET A 93 -4.95 -0.77 4.97
N VAL A 94 -6.11 -0.29 4.55
CA VAL A 94 -6.24 0.51 3.31
C VAL A 94 -6.32 2.00 3.66
N GLY A 95 -5.62 2.82 2.88
CA GLY A 95 -5.69 4.28 2.96
C GLY A 95 -5.10 4.86 4.24
N TYR A 96 -5.57 6.04 4.61
CA TYR A 96 -5.10 6.82 5.77
C TYR A 96 -5.14 6.06 7.10
N SER A 97 -6.07 5.08 7.25
CA SER A 97 -6.32 4.38 8.53
C SER A 97 -5.10 3.61 9.09
N GLY A 98 -4.14 3.29 8.24
CA GLY A 98 -2.90 2.59 8.65
C GLY A 98 -1.88 3.48 9.36
N LEU A 99 -1.99 4.83 9.29
CA LEU A 99 -0.95 5.74 9.77
C LEU A 99 -0.74 5.65 11.30
N ALA A 100 -1.79 5.83 12.09
CA ALA A 100 -1.68 5.84 13.56
C ALA A 100 -1.16 4.51 14.13
N PRO A 101 -1.69 3.32 13.76
CA PRO A 101 -1.16 2.06 14.24
C PRO A 101 0.28 1.81 13.80
N THR A 102 0.67 2.23 12.60
CA THR A 102 2.06 2.11 12.14
C THR A 102 3.01 2.97 12.98
N ILE A 103 2.61 4.21 13.31
CA ILE A 103 3.39 5.09 14.21
C ILE A 103 3.55 4.43 15.59
N SER A 104 2.50 3.85 16.16
CA SER A 104 2.57 3.15 17.45
C SER A 104 3.55 1.98 17.42
N ALA A 105 3.47 1.14 16.40
CA ALA A 105 4.39 0.02 16.20
C ALA A 105 5.85 0.49 16.02
N ILE A 106 6.09 1.57 15.26
CA ILE A 106 7.42 2.16 15.08
C ILE A 106 7.98 2.66 16.43
N LYS A 107 7.17 3.38 17.21
CA LYS A 107 7.60 3.87 18.53
C LYS A 107 7.94 2.74 19.51
N ALA A 108 7.34 1.57 19.34
CA ALA A 108 7.65 0.35 20.09
C ALA A 108 8.83 -0.46 19.51
N GLY A 109 9.55 0.07 18.52
CA GLY A 109 10.75 -0.58 17.94
C GLY A 109 10.47 -1.81 17.08
N LYS A 110 9.22 -1.99 16.60
CA LYS A 110 8.83 -3.18 15.83
C LYS A 110 9.37 -3.17 14.41
N THR A 111 9.52 -4.35 13.80
CA THR A 111 9.69 -4.46 12.34
C THR A 111 8.33 -4.28 11.67
N ILE A 112 8.26 -3.39 10.69
CA ILE A 112 7.04 -3.09 9.94
C ILE A 112 7.14 -3.73 8.56
N ALA A 113 6.35 -4.77 8.30
CA ALA A 113 6.12 -5.30 6.96
C ALA A 113 5.04 -4.42 6.30
N LEU A 114 5.50 -3.41 5.55
CA LEU A 114 4.68 -2.30 5.07
C LEU A 114 3.95 -2.67 3.78
N ALA A 115 2.65 -2.91 3.86
CA ALA A 115 1.76 -3.06 2.71
C ALA A 115 0.84 -1.85 2.48
N ASN A 116 0.67 -1.00 3.52
CA ASN A 116 -0.09 0.25 3.42
C ASN A 116 0.82 1.38 2.93
N LYS A 117 0.90 1.56 1.62
CA LYS A 117 1.72 2.61 0.99
C LYS A 117 1.29 4.02 1.39
N GLU A 118 -0.01 4.21 1.66
CA GLU A 118 -0.55 5.50 2.04
C GLU A 118 0.08 6.06 3.31
N THR A 119 0.59 5.21 4.20
CA THR A 119 1.38 5.65 5.37
C THR A 119 2.59 6.52 4.97
N LEU A 120 3.35 6.10 3.96
CA LEU A 120 4.49 6.87 3.46
C LEU A 120 4.08 8.01 2.52
N VAL A 121 3.01 7.85 1.76
CA VAL A 121 2.45 8.94 0.95
C VAL A 121 2.03 10.10 1.84
N VAL A 122 1.27 9.83 2.90
CA VAL A 122 0.72 10.85 3.80
C VAL A 122 1.80 11.51 4.63
N ALA A 123 2.69 10.74 5.23
CA ALA A 123 3.57 11.21 6.29
C ALA A 123 5.01 10.65 6.18
N GLY A 124 5.52 10.45 4.96
CA GLY A 124 6.79 9.74 4.75
C GLY A 124 7.99 10.37 5.47
N GLU A 125 8.08 11.70 5.51
CA GLU A 125 9.13 12.40 6.27
C GLU A 125 9.04 12.10 7.77
N LEU A 126 7.84 12.15 8.33
CA LEU A 126 7.61 11.83 9.75
C LEU A 126 7.95 10.37 10.03
N ILE A 127 7.46 9.45 9.20
CA ILE A 127 7.66 8.00 9.37
C ILE A 127 9.14 7.65 9.32
N THR A 128 9.87 8.10 8.30
CA THR A 128 11.31 7.80 8.16
C THR A 128 12.14 8.38 9.31
N ARG A 129 11.79 9.56 9.79
CA ARG A 129 12.39 10.16 10.99
C ARG A 129 12.13 9.31 12.24
N LEU A 130 10.88 8.87 12.46
CA LEU A 130 10.52 8.02 13.60
C LEU A 130 11.20 6.65 13.53
N VAL A 131 11.26 6.02 12.37
CA VAL A 131 11.98 4.75 12.16
C VAL A 131 13.42 4.85 12.60
N LYS A 132 14.13 5.92 12.18
CA LYS A 132 15.51 6.19 12.59
C LYS A 132 15.61 6.45 14.11
N GLN A 133 14.68 7.22 14.66
CA GLN A 133 14.68 7.61 16.09
C GLN A 133 14.47 6.41 17.01
N TYR A 134 13.57 5.48 16.67
CA TYR A 134 13.19 4.34 17.50
C TYR A 134 13.88 3.03 17.11
N GLY A 135 14.77 3.05 16.11
CA GLY A 135 15.49 1.85 15.67
C GLY A 135 14.60 0.78 15.03
N SER A 136 13.41 1.16 14.57
CA SER A 136 12.50 0.28 13.84
C SER A 136 13.02 -0.02 12.44
N ARG A 137 12.43 -1.04 11.80
CA ARG A 137 12.75 -1.39 10.42
C ARG A 137 11.49 -1.36 9.57
N LEU A 138 11.57 -0.73 8.39
CA LEU A 138 10.55 -0.87 7.35
C LEU A 138 11.01 -1.91 6.34
N VAL A 139 10.15 -2.90 6.05
CA VAL A 139 10.36 -3.91 5.00
C VAL A 139 9.15 -3.83 4.07
N PRO A 140 9.32 -3.46 2.80
CA PRO A 140 8.19 -3.31 1.89
C PRO A 140 7.54 -4.65 1.53
N VAL A 141 6.21 -4.64 1.49
CA VAL A 141 5.37 -5.75 1.03
C VAL A 141 4.83 -5.47 -0.38
N ASP A 142 4.68 -4.20 -0.75
CA ASP A 142 4.30 -3.84 -2.12
C ASP A 142 5.28 -4.46 -3.12
N SER A 143 4.78 -5.08 -4.20
CA SER A 143 5.57 -5.94 -5.08
C SER A 143 6.75 -5.21 -5.72
N GLU A 144 6.53 -3.98 -6.15
CA GLU A 144 7.54 -3.13 -6.78
C GLU A 144 8.65 -2.74 -5.80
N HIS A 145 8.28 -2.34 -4.59
CA HIS A 145 9.23 -1.95 -3.56
C HIS A 145 9.98 -3.15 -2.98
N SER A 146 9.30 -4.29 -2.83
CA SER A 146 9.96 -5.55 -2.49
C SER A 146 10.99 -5.93 -3.56
N ALA A 147 10.67 -5.75 -4.85
CA ALA A 147 11.60 -6.01 -5.95
C ALA A 147 12.82 -5.10 -5.89
N ILE A 148 12.62 -3.80 -5.67
CA ILE A 148 13.72 -2.83 -5.50
C ILE A 148 14.60 -3.22 -4.31
N LEU A 149 14.00 -3.49 -3.14
CA LEU A 149 14.75 -3.95 -1.98
C LEU A 149 15.61 -5.17 -2.30
N GLN A 150 15.04 -6.16 -3.03
CA GLN A 150 15.77 -7.38 -3.42
C GLN A 150 16.92 -7.11 -4.38
N CYS A 151 16.78 -6.11 -5.26
CA CYS A 151 17.86 -5.68 -6.17
C CYS A 151 18.97 -4.93 -5.43
N LEU A 152 18.66 -4.25 -4.34
CA LEU A 152 19.61 -3.46 -3.55
C LEU A 152 20.39 -4.28 -2.52
N VAL A 153 19.98 -5.51 -2.22
CA VAL A 153 20.68 -6.35 -1.24
C VAL A 153 22.13 -6.61 -1.68
N GLY A 154 23.07 -6.19 -0.83
CA GLY A 154 24.51 -6.36 -1.06
C GLY A 154 25.15 -5.31 -1.96
N GLU A 155 24.38 -4.31 -2.39
CA GLU A 155 24.89 -3.20 -3.21
C GLU A 155 25.21 -1.97 -2.37
N ASP A 156 26.16 -1.18 -2.85
CA ASP A 156 26.44 0.14 -2.29
C ASP A 156 25.31 1.12 -2.69
N PRO A 157 24.62 1.77 -1.74
CA PRO A 157 23.60 2.75 -2.05
C PRO A 157 24.07 3.92 -2.95
N GLU A 158 25.37 4.28 -2.88
CA GLU A 158 25.93 5.34 -3.72
C GLU A 158 26.09 4.92 -5.19
N SER A 159 26.10 3.62 -5.46
CA SER A 159 26.17 3.09 -6.82
C SER A 159 24.84 3.14 -7.58
N VAL A 160 23.73 3.41 -6.88
CA VAL A 160 22.39 3.47 -7.51
C VAL A 160 22.32 4.72 -8.40
N ASP A 161 22.04 4.54 -9.69
CA ASP A 161 21.75 5.65 -10.61
C ASP A 161 20.26 6.05 -10.52
N LYS A 162 19.36 5.12 -10.77
CA LYS A 162 17.91 5.34 -10.68
C LYS A 162 17.11 4.07 -10.31
N LEU A 163 15.91 4.29 -9.79
CA LEU A 163 14.90 3.24 -9.62
C LEU A 163 13.97 3.24 -10.83
N ILE A 164 13.55 2.05 -11.26
CA ILE A 164 12.63 1.89 -12.38
C ILE A 164 11.43 1.08 -11.88
N LEU A 165 10.32 1.79 -11.60
CA LEU A 165 9.06 1.20 -11.18
C LEU A 165 8.29 0.68 -12.39
N THR A 166 7.93 -0.59 -12.40
CA THR A 166 7.05 -1.15 -13.44
C THR A 166 5.58 -0.97 -13.07
N ALA A 167 4.73 -0.81 -14.07
CA ALA A 167 3.29 -0.71 -13.95
C ALA A 167 2.61 -1.67 -14.91
N SER A 168 1.50 -2.29 -14.56
CA SER A 168 0.69 -3.06 -15.52
C SER A 168 0.08 -2.17 -16.61
N GLY A 169 -0.06 -0.87 -16.34
CA GLY A 169 -0.76 0.09 -17.16
C GLY A 169 -2.28 0.12 -16.93
N GLY A 170 -2.79 -0.78 -16.07
CA GLY A 170 -4.21 -0.86 -15.73
C GLY A 170 -5.12 -1.32 -16.89
N PRO A 171 -6.45 -1.38 -16.66
CA PRO A 171 -7.41 -1.88 -17.65
C PRO A 171 -7.57 -0.94 -18.86
N PHE A 172 -7.18 0.33 -18.73
CA PHE A 172 -7.39 1.35 -19.77
C PHE A 172 -6.14 1.67 -20.59
N ARG A 173 -5.06 0.91 -20.42
CA ARG A 173 -3.77 1.14 -21.10
C ARG A 173 -3.91 1.35 -22.61
N THR A 174 -4.71 0.53 -23.28
CA THR A 174 -4.89 0.55 -24.73
C THR A 174 -6.12 1.33 -25.22
N ARG A 175 -6.98 1.82 -24.29
CA ARG A 175 -8.16 2.61 -24.68
C ARG A 175 -7.76 4.04 -25.04
N PRO A 176 -8.35 4.65 -26.08
CA PRO A 176 -8.23 6.09 -26.36
C PRO A 176 -8.72 6.93 -25.16
N LYS A 177 -8.12 8.11 -24.98
CA LYS A 177 -8.46 9.03 -23.87
C LYS A 177 -9.94 9.42 -23.87
N GLU A 178 -10.49 9.65 -25.07
CA GLU A 178 -11.86 10.08 -25.27
C GLU A 178 -12.89 9.06 -24.77
N GLU A 179 -12.55 7.78 -24.82
CA GLU A 179 -13.41 6.70 -24.31
C GLU A 179 -13.46 6.65 -22.78
N LEU A 180 -12.50 7.24 -22.09
CA LEU A 180 -12.45 7.22 -20.63
C LEU A 180 -13.55 8.05 -19.96
N TYR A 181 -14.17 8.97 -20.69
CA TYR A 181 -15.33 9.73 -20.19
C TYR A 181 -16.58 8.87 -20.00
N GLY A 182 -16.67 7.74 -20.70
CA GLY A 182 -17.81 6.84 -20.66
C GLY A 182 -17.57 5.53 -19.93
N VAL A 183 -16.36 5.30 -19.34
CA VAL A 183 -16.08 4.03 -18.64
C VAL A 183 -16.86 3.91 -17.35
N THR A 184 -17.31 2.71 -17.08
CA THR A 184 -18.07 2.36 -15.89
C THR A 184 -17.15 1.86 -14.76
N ARG A 185 -17.70 1.81 -13.55
CA ARG A 185 -17.06 1.13 -12.41
C ARG A 185 -16.66 -0.31 -12.73
N ALA A 186 -17.51 -1.05 -13.45
CA ALA A 186 -17.25 -2.44 -13.82
C ALA A 186 -16.04 -2.55 -14.76
N ASP A 187 -15.90 -1.63 -15.73
CA ASP A 187 -14.72 -1.58 -16.61
C ASP A 187 -13.45 -1.32 -15.81
N ALA A 188 -13.48 -0.37 -14.88
CA ALA A 188 -12.32 0.03 -14.10
C ALA A 188 -11.89 -1.04 -13.08
N LEU A 189 -12.83 -1.85 -12.57
CA LEU A 189 -12.54 -2.95 -11.63
C LEU A 189 -12.01 -4.21 -12.33
N ASN A 190 -12.07 -4.29 -13.66
CA ASN A 190 -11.60 -5.44 -14.42
C ASN A 190 -10.08 -5.34 -14.71
N HIS A 191 -9.26 -5.56 -13.67
CA HIS A 191 -7.80 -5.50 -13.81
C HIS A 191 -7.26 -6.75 -14.52
N PRO A 192 -6.34 -6.62 -15.52
CA PRO A 192 -5.90 -7.73 -16.36
C PRO A 192 -5.09 -8.81 -15.63
N ASN A 193 -4.28 -8.46 -14.61
CA ASN A 193 -3.30 -9.37 -14.01
C ASN A 193 -3.50 -9.60 -12.51
N TRP A 194 -4.08 -8.65 -11.79
CA TRP A 194 -4.13 -8.67 -10.32
C TRP A 194 -5.56 -8.71 -9.79
N SER A 195 -5.79 -9.53 -8.78
CA SER A 195 -7.01 -9.46 -7.97
C SER A 195 -6.73 -8.64 -6.71
N MET A 196 -7.21 -7.41 -6.69
CA MET A 196 -6.93 -6.43 -5.64
C MET A 196 -8.23 -5.89 -5.02
N GLY A 197 -8.09 -5.19 -3.89
CA GLY A 197 -9.21 -4.42 -3.32
C GLY A 197 -9.68 -3.31 -4.28
N ALA A 198 -10.98 -2.98 -4.22
CA ALA A 198 -11.61 -2.04 -5.17
C ALA A 198 -10.86 -0.69 -5.26
N LYS A 199 -10.46 -0.08 -4.12
CA LYS A 199 -9.72 1.20 -4.11
C LYS A 199 -8.42 1.10 -4.91
N VAL A 200 -7.60 0.08 -4.64
CA VAL A 200 -6.30 -0.10 -5.30
C VAL A 200 -6.49 -0.40 -6.79
N THR A 201 -7.55 -1.10 -7.17
CA THR A 201 -7.87 -1.38 -8.58
C THR A 201 -8.21 -0.10 -9.34
N ILE A 202 -8.98 0.82 -8.74
CA ILE A 202 -9.27 2.13 -9.34
C ILE A 202 -8.01 3.00 -9.40
N ASP A 203 -7.18 2.99 -8.35
CA ASP A 203 -5.89 3.68 -8.38
C ASP A 203 -4.97 3.14 -9.50
N SER A 204 -4.99 1.83 -9.75
CA SER A 204 -4.28 1.23 -10.87
C SER A 204 -4.85 1.68 -12.22
N ALA A 205 -6.17 1.71 -12.35
CA ALA A 205 -6.85 2.14 -13.59
C ALA A 205 -6.54 3.61 -13.95
N SER A 206 -6.34 4.46 -12.95
CA SER A 206 -6.03 5.89 -13.10
C SER A 206 -4.52 6.22 -13.06
N MET A 207 -3.65 5.24 -12.88
CA MET A 207 -2.21 5.37 -12.64
C MET A 207 -1.86 6.09 -11.32
N MET A 208 -2.83 6.47 -10.46
CA MET A 208 -2.56 7.03 -9.14
C MET A 208 -1.81 6.02 -8.25
N ASN A 209 -2.09 4.72 -8.37
CA ASN A 209 -1.34 3.69 -7.64
C ASN A 209 0.16 3.83 -7.88
N LYS A 210 0.56 4.02 -9.14
CA LYS A 210 1.97 4.19 -9.49
C LYS A 210 2.53 5.54 -9.02
N GLY A 211 1.71 6.58 -9.00
CA GLY A 211 2.08 7.85 -8.35
C GLY A 211 2.36 7.69 -6.86
N PHE A 212 1.51 6.97 -6.14
CA PHE A 212 1.73 6.66 -4.72
C PHE A 212 2.96 5.79 -4.48
N GLU A 213 3.19 4.82 -5.33
CA GLU A 213 4.37 3.97 -5.27
C GLU A 213 5.66 4.75 -5.53
N MET A 214 5.66 5.72 -6.41
CA MET A 214 6.81 6.62 -6.62
C MET A 214 7.10 7.43 -5.33
N ILE A 215 6.07 7.96 -4.67
CA ILE A 215 6.21 8.67 -3.39
C ILE A 215 6.74 7.71 -2.29
N GLU A 216 6.19 6.50 -2.22
CA GLU A 216 6.65 5.47 -1.28
C GLU A 216 8.13 5.10 -1.51
N ALA A 217 8.54 4.87 -2.77
CA ALA A 217 9.93 4.57 -3.12
C ALA A 217 10.88 5.69 -2.72
N ARG A 218 10.48 6.95 -2.91
CA ARG A 218 11.24 8.13 -2.46
C ARG A 218 11.60 8.04 -0.97
N TRP A 219 10.64 7.65 -0.14
CA TRP A 219 10.82 7.57 1.30
C TRP A 219 11.51 6.29 1.78
N LEU A 220 11.18 5.14 1.19
CA LEU A 220 11.78 3.85 1.55
C LEU A 220 13.27 3.78 1.24
N PHE A 221 13.66 4.28 0.07
CA PHE A 221 15.04 4.12 -0.43
C PHE A 221 15.86 5.41 -0.39
N GLY A 222 15.25 6.55 -0.02
CA GLY A 222 15.95 7.83 0.05
C GLY A 222 16.37 8.40 -1.32
N ILE A 223 15.87 7.85 -2.42
CA ILE A 223 16.19 8.27 -3.79
C ILE A 223 15.29 9.44 -4.19
N PRO A 224 15.84 10.56 -4.72
CA PRO A 224 15.02 11.68 -5.20
C PRO A 224 14.04 11.25 -6.29
N SER A 225 12.85 11.88 -6.32
CA SER A 225 11.78 11.53 -7.29
C SER A 225 12.19 11.69 -8.74
N GLU A 226 13.13 12.59 -9.03
CA GLU A 226 13.73 12.78 -10.36
C GLU A 226 14.56 11.58 -10.85
N ARG A 227 14.97 10.73 -9.92
CA ARG A 227 15.69 9.48 -10.17
C ARG A 227 14.79 8.25 -10.03
N ILE A 228 13.46 8.43 -10.07
CA ILE A 228 12.48 7.35 -10.07
C ILE A 228 11.71 7.40 -11.39
N GLU A 229 12.04 6.47 -12.28
CA GLU A 229 11.40 6.31 -13.58
C GLU A 229 10.22 5.34 -13.48
N ILE A 230 9.17 5.58 -14.27
CA ILE A 230 8.02 4.69 -14.37
C ILE A 230 7.96 4.15 -15.79
N VAL A 231 7.83 2.82 -15.90
CA VAL A 231 7.64 2.11 -17.17
C VAL A 231 6.42 1.21 -17.09
N VAL A 232 5.67 1.12 -18.17
CA VAL A 232 4.55 0.19 -18.30
C VAL A 232 5.09 -1.16 -18.78
N HIS A 233 4.81 -2.21 -18.02
CA HIS A 233 5.16 -3.59 -18.31
C HIS A 233 3.91 -4.48 -18.17
N PRO A 234 3.15 -4.66 -19.27
CA PRO A 234 1.83 -5.29 -19.21
C PRO A 234 1.82 -6.71 -18.68
N GLN A 235 2.91 -7.45 -18.84
CA GLN A 235 3.02 -8.85 -18.40
C GLN A 235 3.15 -8.97 -16.87
N SER A 236 3.56 -7.91 -16.17
CA SER A 236 3.76 -7.87 -14.72
C SER A 236 4.68 -8.99 -14.20
N ILE A 237 5.66 -9.41 -14.99
CA ILE A 237 6.67 -10.42 -14.63
C ILE A 237 7.89 -9.75 -14.01
N VAL A 238 8.38 -8.64 -14.59
CA VAL A 238 9.38 -7.77 -13.96
C VAL A 238 8.64 -6.86 -12.99
N HIS A 239 8.88 -7.05 -11.68
CA HIS A 239 8.19 -6.28 -10.66
C HIS A 239 8.79 -4.89 -10.43
N SER A 240 10.08 -4.71 -10.59
CA SER A 240 10.81 -3.44 -10.73
C SER A 240 12.28 -3.68 -10.98
N MET A 241 13.03 -2.60 -11.24
CA MET A 241 14.45 -2.64 -11.58
C MET A 241 15.21 -1.53 -10.87
N VAL A 242 16.53 -1.73 -10.72
CA VAL A 242 17.48 -0.73 -10.24
C VAL A 242 18.60 -0.60 -11.27
N ALA A 243 18.82 0.62 -11.77
CA ALA A 243 19.95 0.93 -12.61
C ALA A 243 21.11 1.46 -11.75
N TYR A 244 22.33 1.09 -12.11
CA TYR A 244 23.56 1.45 -11.40
C TYR A 244 24.47 2.33 -12.23
N SER A 245 25.36 3.05 -11.57
CA SER A 245 26.29 4.02 -12.18
C SER A 245 27.28 3.39 -13.16
N ASP A 246 27.51 2.08 -13.09
CA ASP A 246 28.33 1.32 -14.05
C ASP A 246 27.59 0.96 -15.35
N GLY A 247 26.30 1.34 -15.45
CA GLY A 247 25.42 1.03 -16.59
C GLY A 247 24.69 -0.30 -16.48
N SER A 248 24.90 -1.09 -15.42
CA SER A 248 24.16 -2.32 -15.21
C SER A 248 22.75 -2.06 -14.67
N VAL A 249 21.84 -3.02 -14.93
CA VAL A 249 20.47 -2.99 -14.40
C VAL A 249 20.16 -4.33 -13.75
N LYS A 250 19.71 -4.32 -12.50
CA LYS A 250 19.15 -5.49 -11.83
C LYS A 250 17.64 -5.44 -11.84
N ALA A 251 17.00 -6.59 -12.05
CA ALA A 251 15.55 -6.74 -12.02
C ALA A 251 15.15 -7.93 -11.14
N GLN A 252 14.07 -7.79 -10.40
CA GLN A 252 13.45 -8.93 -9.76
C GLN A 252 12.24 -9.38 -10.57
N LEU A 253 12.22 -10.65 -10.91
CA LEU A 253 11.15 -11.29 -11.67
C LEU A 253 10.38 -12.25 -10.77
N GLY A 254 9.06 -12.31 -11.00
CA GLY A 254 8.16 -13.24 -10.30
C GLY A 254 6.82 -13.32 -10.99
N LEU A 255 6.06 -14.36 -10.70
CA LEU A 255 4.64 -14.40 -11.06
C LEU A 255 3.88 -13.37 -10.21
N PRO A 256 2.77 -12.78 -10.71
CA PRO A 256 1.95 -11.85 -9.96
C PRO A 256 1.21 -12.55 -8.80
N ASP A 257 1.91 -12.74 -7.69
CA ASP A 257 1.45 -13.41 -6.46
C ASP A 257 2.02 -12.67 -5.24
N MET A 258 1.15 -12.01 -4.47
CA MET A 258 1.55 -11.24 -3.30
C MET A 258 2.15 -12.09 -2.17
N ARG A 259 1.94 -13.42 -2.16
CA ARG A 259 2.59 -14.30 -1.19
C ARG A 259 4.13 -14.30 -1.32
N LEU A 260 4.65 -13.97 -2.50
CA LEU A 260 6.10 -13.86 -2.72
C LEU A 260 6.70 -12.68 -1.89
N PRO A 261 6.29 -11.42 -2.11
CA PRO A 261 6.82 -10.30 -1.33
C PRO A 261 6.42 -10.35 0.15
N ILE A 262 5.23 -10.84 0.49
CA ILE A 262 4.82 -11.07 1.90
C ILE A 262 5.79 -12.04 2.59
N ARG A 263 6.08 -13.18 1.98
CA ARG A 263 7.01 -14.17 2.51
C ARG A 263 8.40 -13.58 2.71
N TYR A 264 8.88 -12.83 1.73
CA TYR A 264 10.18 -12.18 1.83
C TYR A 264 10.22 -11.16 2.97
N ALA A 265 9.17 -10.34 3.12
CA ALA A 265 9.09 -9.34 4.19
C ALA A 265 9.05 -9.97 5.60
N LEU A 266 8.31 -11.07 5.76
CA LEU A 266 8.20 -11.76 7.05
C LEU A 266 9.48 -12.51 7.46
N ASN A 267 10.34 -12.87 6.52
CA ASN A 267 11.55 -13.64 6.77
C ASN A 267 12.84 -12.90 6.38
N TYR A 268 12.74 -11.61 6.06
CA TYR A 268 13.89 -10.81 5.60
C TYR A 268 15.09 -10.92 6.56
N PRO A 269 16.33 -11.15 6.05
CA PRO A 269 16.71 -11.23 4.63
C PRO A 269 16.66 -12.65 4.03
N GLU A 270 16.13 -13.65 4.73
CA GLU A 270 16.15 -15.04 4.29
C GLU A 270 15.14 -15.31 3.16
N ARG A 271 15.51 -16.26 2.26
CA ARG A 271 14.62 -16.79 1.23
C ARG A 271 14.19 -18.20 1.58
N LEU A 272 12.98 -18.35 2.09
CA LEU A 272 12.46 -19.65 2.46
C LEU A 272 11.81 -20.39 1.26
N PRO A 273 11.82 -21.73 1.25
CA PRO A 273 11.10 -22.54 0.27
C PRO A 273 9.62 -22.13 0.20
N SER A 274 9.01 -22.29 -0.96
CA SER A 274 7.62 -21.89 -1.21
C SER A 274 6.88 -22.95 -1.97
N ALA A 275 5.61 -23.15 -1.62
CA ALA A 275 4.65 -23.97 -2.37
C ALA A 275 4.11 -23.26 -3.63
N CYS A 276 4.36 -21.94 -3.80
CA CYS A 276 3.93 -21.19 -4.97
C CYS A 276 4.55 -21.76 -6.26
N ARG A 277 3.82 -21.65 -7.36
CA ARG A 277 4.31 -22.06 -8.68
C ARG A 277 5.63 -21.32 -9.01
N LYS A 278 6.63 -22.07 -9.43
CA LYS A 278 7.89 -21.50 -9.90
C LYS A 278 7.73 -21.05 -11.36
N MET A 279 8.39 -19.97 -11.72
CA MET A 279 8.45 -19.49 -13.10
C MET A 279 9.18 -20.49 -14.00
N SER A 280 8.74 -20.60 -15.25
CA SER A 280 9.40 -21.28 -16.35
C SER A 280 9.82 -20.27 -17.42
N VAL A 281 10.67 -20.69 -18.36
CA VAL A 281 11.10 -19.83 -19.49
C VAL A 281 9.91 -19.27 -20.28
N ALA A 282 8.82 -20.03 -20.40
CA ALA A 282 7.62 -19.58 -21.09
C ALA A 282 6.94 -18.36 -20.44
N ASP A 283 7.07 -18.19 -19.11
CA ASP A 283 6.47 -17.08 -18.39
C ASP A 283 7.15 -15.73 -18.70
N TYR A 284 8.42 -15.73 -19.11
CA TYR A 284 9.20 -14.51 -19.41
C TYR A 284 9.83 -14.51 -20.82
N ALA A 285 9.31 -15.33 -21.73
CA ALA A 285 9.78 -15.37 -23.11
C ALA A 285 9.57 -14.04 -23.86
N ASN A 286 8.53 -13.28 -23.50
CA ASN A 286 8.21 -12.00 -24.09
C ASN A 286 7.99 -10.96 -23.00
N LEU A 287 8.91 -10.02 -22.84
CA LEU A 287 8.82 -8.89 -21.92
C LEU A 287 8.80 -7.60 -22.73
N THR A 288 7.77 -6.79 -22.55
CA THR A 288 7.62 -5.51 -23.26
C THR A 288 7.55 -4.35 -22.26
N PHE A 289 8.10 -3.21 -22.67
CA PHE A 289 8.14 -2.00 -21.86
C PHE A 289 7.70 -0.80 -22.69
N GLU A 290 6.85 0.04 -22.14
CA GLU A 290 6.29 1.22 -22.78
C GLU A 290 6.40 2.43 -21.83
N ALA A 291 6.46 3.64 -22.38
CA ALA A 291 6.32 4.83 -21.55
C ALA A 291 4.86 4.99 -21.07
N PRO A 292 4.63 5.48 -19.83
CA PRO A 292 3.28 5.79 -19.38
C PRO A 292 2.68 6.97 -20.15
N ASP A 293 1.40 6.89 -20.49
CA ASP A 293 0.66 7.97 -21.14
C ASP A 293 0.20 9.00 -20.08
N ARG A 294 1.03 10.00 -19.84
CA ARG A 294 0.79 11.03 -18.80
C ARG A 294 -0.34 11.99 -19.13
N GLU A 295 -0.62 12.23 -20.43
CA GLU A 295 -1.76 13.04 -20.84
C GLU A 295 -3.10 12.37 -20.58
N LYS A 296 -3.14 11.05 -20.74
CA LYS A 296 -4.32 10.22 -20.45
C LYS A 296 -4.54 10.03 -18.94
N PHE A 297 -3.47 9.95 -18.16
CA PHE A 297 -3.49 9.68 -16.73
C PHE A 297 -2.87 10.81 -15.90
N PRO A 298 -3.54 11.98 -15.79
CA PRO A 298 -2.99 13.18 -15.16
C PRO A 298 -2.72 13.02 -13.66
N LEU A 299 -3.37 12.05 -12.98
CA LEU A 299 -3.11 11.77 -11.56
C LEU A 299 -1.67 11.34 -11.29
N LEU A 300 -1.01 10.74 -12.28
CA LEU A 300 0.41 10.40 -12.17
C LEU A 300 1.27 11.66 -12.01
N ASP A 301 1.04 12.69 -12.86
CA ASP A 301 1.76 13.95 -12.77
C ASP A 301 1.45 14.73 -11.49
N MET A 302 0.21 14.65 -11.02
CA MET A 302 -0.17 15.25 -9.74
C MET A 302 0.59 14.63 -8.55
N ALA A 303 0.93 13.34 -8.60
CA ALA A 303 1.74 12.71 -7.58
C ALA A 303 3.20 13.21 -7.60
N PHE A 304 3.78 13.39 -8.81
CA PHE A 304 5.11 14.01 -8.94
C PHE A 304 5.11 15.47 -8.45
N ASP A 305 4.10 16.27 -8.82
CA ASP A 305 3.95 17.64 -8.31
C ASP A 305 3.83 17.65 -6.77
N ALA A 306 3.01 16.78 -6.23
CA ALA A 306 2.79 16.73 -4.78
C ALA A 306 4.08 16.44 -4.00
N ILE A 307 4.90 15.48 -4.44
CA ILE A 307 6.15 15.14 -3.73
C ILE A 307 7.21 16.24 -3.93
N HIS A 308 7.27 16.92 -5.08
CA HIS A 308 8.13 18.06 -5.31
C HIS A 308 7.78 19.26 -4.41
N ARG A 309 6.50 19.53 -4.24
CA ARG A 309 6.02 20.58 -3.32
C ARG A 309 6.27 20.22 -1.85
N GLY A 310 6.23 18.93 -1.52
CA GLY A 310 6.53 18.42 -0.20
C GLY A 310 5.51 18.81 0.89
N GLY A 311 5.96 18.83 2.14
CA GLY A 311 5.14 19.18 3.29
C GLY A 311 3.89 18.29 3.40
N ASN A 312 2.72 18.92 3.58
CA ASN A 312 1.44 18.23 3.69
C ASN A 312 0.73 17.99 2.33
N VAL A 313 1.34 18.35 1.19
CA VAL A 313 0.69 18.22 -0.12
C VAL A 313 0.43 16.75 -0.51
N PRO A 314 1.34 15.78 -0.31
CA PRO A 314 1.03 14.37 -0.58
C PRO A 314 -0.10 13.82 0.31
N CYS A 315 -0.23 14.30 1.55
CA CYS A 315 -1.37 13.99 2.42
C CYS A 315 -2.69 14.50 1.82
N ALA A 316 -2.69 15.73 1.33
CA ALA A 316 -3.86 16.33 0.66
C ALA A 316 -4.22 15.54 -0.61
N LEU A 317 -3.24 15.15 -1.42
CA LEU A 317 -3.42 14.32 -2.61
C LEU A 317 -4.10 12.99 -2.26
N ASN A 318 -3.59 12.27 -1.24
CA ASN A 318 -4.18 11.01 -0.81
C ASN A 318 -5.61 11.19 -0.31
N ALA A 319 -5.87 12.21 0.52
CA ALA A 319 -7.19 12.48 1.09
C ALA A 319 -8.24 12.77 -0.01
N ALA A 320 -7.88 13.61 -0.99
CA ALA A 320 -8.72 13.92 -2.13
C ALA A 320 -8.98 12.70 -3.01
N ASN A 321 -7.94 11.91 -3.31
CA ASN A 321 -8.05 10.70 -4.10
C ASN A 321 -8.96 9.64 -3.44
N GLU A 322 -8.85 9.42 -2.13
CA GLU A 322 -9.73 8.47 -1.43
C GLU A 322 -11.22 8.86 -1.57
N ILE A 323 -11.54 10.13 -1.52
CA ILE A 323 -12.92 10.63 -1.69
C ILE A 323 -13.36 10.50 -3.14
N ALA A 324 -12.53 10.91 -4.11
CA ALA A 324 -12.84 10.79 -5.54
C ALA A 324 -13.07 9.34 -5.96
N VAL A 325 -12.20 8.41 -5.52
CA VAL A 325 -12.36 6.97 -5.78
C VAL A 325 -13.63 6.42 -5.14
N ALA A 326 -13.94 6.80 -3.89
CA ALA A 326 -15.18 6.36 -3.24
C ALA A 326 -16.43 6.87 -3.97
N ALA A 327 -16.41 8.11 -4.46
CA ALA A 327 -17.50 8.69 -5.23
C ALA A 327 -17.67 8.00 -6.60
N PHE A 328 -16.58 7.68 -7.30
CA PHE A 328 -16.63 6.92 -8.55
C PHE A 328 -17.18 5.49 -8.30
N LEU A 329 -16.73 4.80 -7.27
CA LEU A 329 -17.23 3.48 -6.90
C LEU A 329 -18.71 3.49 -6.49
N ALA A 330 -19.23 4.63 -6.04
CA ALA A 330 -20.63 4.85 -5.73
C ALA A 330 -21.43 5.43 -6.91
N ASP A 331 -20.86 5.49 -8.11
CA ASP A 331 -21.45 6.01 -9.33
C ASP A 331 -21.92 7.50 -9.20
N ARG A 332 -21.29 8.28 -8.30
CA ARG A 332 -21.60 9.71 -8.09
C ARG A 332 -20.86 10.63 -9.05
N ILE A 333 -19.70 10.22 -9.54
CA ILE A 333 -18.88 10.94 -10.53
C ILE A 333 -18.34 9.99 -11.60
N GLY A 334 -18.02 10.53 -12.78
CA GLY A 334 -17.34 9.77 -13.84
C GLY A 334 -15.84 9.61 -13.59
N PHE A 335 -15.23 8.67 -14.31
CA PHE A 335 -13.79 8.35 -14.17
C PHE A 335 -12.90 9.58 -14.38
N MET A 336 -13.13 10.35 -15.45
CA MET A 336 -12.35 11.54 -15.79
C MET A 336 -12.65 12.76 -14.89
N GLN A 337 -13.70 12.71 -14.07
CA GLN A 337 -13.96 13.72 -13.05
C GLN A 337 -13.08 13.53 -11.78
N MET A 338 -12.57 12.31 -11.54
CA MET A 338 -11.69 12.07 -10.39
C MET A 338 -10.46 12.98 -10.39
N PRO A 339 -9.68 13.10 -11.50
CA PRO A 339 -8.56 14.03 -11.56
C PRO A 339 -8.95 15.49 -11.29
N GLU A 340 -10.11 15.93 -11.77
CA GLU A 340 -10.60 17.29 -11.57
C GLU A 340 -10.88 17.59 -10.09
N VAL A 341 -11.57 16.67 -9.41
CA VAL A 341 -11.84 16.76 -7.96
C VAL A 341 -10.54 16.78 -7.17
N VAL A 342 -9.60 15.91 -7.51
CA VAL A 342 -8.30 15.82 -6.82
C VAL A 342 -7.51 17.10 -7.02
N ALA A 343 -7.41 17.62 -8.26
CA ALA A 343 -6.67 18.84 -8.57
C ALA A 343 -7.22 20.05 -7.78
N GLU A 344 -8.53 20.26 -7.81
CA GLU A 344 -9.19 21.37 -7.14
C GLU A 344 -9.09 21.26 -5.62
N ALA A 345 -9.25 20.07 -5.04
CA ALA A 345 -9.11 19.86 -3.61
C ALA A 345 -7.67 20.15 -3.13
N VAL A 346 -6.66 19.67 -3.87
CA VAL A 346 -5.25 19.91 -3.58
C VAL A 346 -4.88 21.39 -3.74
N ALA A 347 -5.47 22.09 -4.71
CA ALA A 347 -5.27 23.54 -4.90
C ALA A 347 -5.75 24.36 -3.70
N ARG A 348 -6.81 23.90 -3.02
CA ARG A 348 -7.35 24.55 -1.80
C ARG A 348 -6.60 24.19 -0.52
N ASN A 349 -5.60 23.29 -0.59
CA ASN A 349 -4.84 22.89 0.59
C ASN A 349 -4.05 24.07 1.17
N ARG A 350 -4.19 24.30 2.47
CA ARG A 350 -3.29 25.19 3.21
C ARG A 350 -1.93 24.51 3.37
N PHE A 351 -0.92 25.02 2.69
CA PHE A 351 0.42 24.45 2.72
C PHE A 351 1.09 24.57 4.09
N ILE A 352 1.66 23.44 4.55
CA ILE A 352 2.48 23.35 5.77
C ILE A 352 3.78 22.64 5.38
N ALA A 353 4.90 23.35 5.45
CA ALA A 353 6.20 22.86 4.96
C ALA A 353 6.78 21.71 5.81
N SER A 354 6.59 21.75 7.13
CA SER A 354 7.09 20.74 8.07
C SER A 354 5.96 20.27 8.99
N PRO A 355 5.03 19.44 8.49
CA PRO A 355 3.85 19.07 9.24
C PRO A 355 4.17 18.12 10.40
N THR A 356 3.49 18.34 11.52
CA THR A 356 3.41 17.41 12.65
C THR A 356 2.40 16.31 12.37
N TYR A 357 2.30 15.30 13.25
CA TYR A 357 1.24 14.30 13.15
C TYR A 357 -0.16 14.92 13.16
N ASP A 358 -0.40 15.91 14.06
CA ASP A 358 -1.69 16.58 14.17
C ASP A 358 -2.00 17.42 12.92
N ASP A 359 -0.99 18.00 12.28
CA ASP A 359 -1.15 18.71 11.00
C ASP A 359 -1.58 17.75 9.88
N TYR A 360 -1.03 16.52 9.83
CA TYR A 360 -1.48 15.50 8.87
C TYR A 360 -2.92 15.06 9.14
N VAL A 361 -3.31 14.91 10.42
CA VAL A 361 -4.70 14.58 10.81
C VAL A 361 -5.65 15.69 10.35
N ALA A 362 -5.30 16.96 10.64
CA ALA A 362 -6.10 18.12 10.25
C ALA A 362 -6.19 18.26 8.72
N THR A 363 -5.07 18.16 8.01
CA THR A 363 -5.03 18.22 6.54
C THR A 363 -5.91 17.14 5.92
N ASN A 364 -5.79 15.88 6.37
CA ASN A 364 -6.63 14.81 5.86
C ASN A 364 -8.12 15.07 6.08
N ALA A 365 -8.51 15.56 7.27
CA ALA A 365 -9.91 15.84 7.58
C ALA A 365 -10.46 17.00 6.75
N GLU A 366 -9.70 18.10 6.60
CA GLU A 366 -10.09 19.29 5.84
C GLU A 366 -10.23 18.97 4.34
N ILE A 367 -9.24 18.32 3.74
CA ILE A 367 -9.26 18.00 2.31
C ILE A 367 -10.36 17.00 1.96
N ARG A 368 -10.63 16.01 2.82
CA ARG A 368 -11.78 15.11 2.62
C ARG A 368 -13.10 15.87 2.57
N LYS A 369 -13.28 16.86 3.44
CA LYS A 369 -14.48 17.72 3.42
C LYS A 369 -14.56 18.55 2.13
N ILE A 370 -13.45 19.17 1.72
CA ILE A 370 -13.38 19.95 0.47
C ILE A 370 -13.72 19.06 -0.75
N ALA A 371 -13.12 17.87 -0.83
CA ALA A 371 -13.40 16.93 -1.93
C ALA A 371 -14.87 16.48 -1.97
N GLU A 372 -15.50 16.22 -0.81
CA GLU A 372 -16.93 15.91 -0.73
C GLU A 372 -17.81 17.09 -1.17
N GLU A 373 -17.41 18.33 -0.89
CA GLU A 373 -18.12 19.54 -1.36
C GLU A 373 -18.04 19.72 -2.88
N LEU A 374 -16.93 19.32 -3.51
CA LEU A 374 -16.72 19.38 -4.95
C LEU A 374 -17.53 18.33 -5.73
N ILE A 375 -17.95 17.25 -5.08
CA ILE A 375 -18.71 16.14 -5.69
C ILE A 375 -20.24 16.40 -5.66
N LYS A 376 -20.68 17.37 -4.89
CA LYS A 376 -22.10 17.78 -4.87
C LYS A 376 -22.45 18.55 -6.13
#